data_337a9536e402d53630317b6b939b5524
#
_entry.id   337a9536e402d53630317b6b939b5524
#
_cell.length_a   1.000
_cell.length_b   1.000
_cell.length_c   1.000
_cell.angle_alpha   90.00
_cell.angle_beta   90.00
_cell.angle_gamma   90.00
#
_symmetry.space_group_name_H-M   'P 1'
#
loop_
_entity.id
_entity.type
_entity.pdbx_description
1 polymer ?
#
loop_
_entity_poly.entity_id
_entity_poly.type
_entity_poly.pdbx_seq_one_letter_code
_entity_poly.pdbx_strand_id
1 'polypeptide(L)'
;MLPDSAYLRIDLERTGRHLEKLIRQRGYSVKDIQRILHLSCPQPIYRWMRGQILPSVDHLFMLARLLHVHMEDLLIPSYEAPEDMAEEQRSRVRRLIAYCLEYLRIRAA
;
A
#
# COMPACT_ATOMS: atom_id res chain seq x y z
N MET A 1 -4.03 -9.07 18.99
CA MET A 1 -5.15 -8.30 18.47
C MET A 1 -5.00 -6.82 18.79
N LEU A 2 -5.33 -5.93 17.86
CA LEU A 2 -5.21 -4.50 18.07
C LEU A 2 -6.32 -3.99 18.98
N PRO A 3 -6.04 -3.01 19.87
CA PRO A 3 -7.08 -2.35 20.65
C PRO A 3 -8.08 -1.63 19.75
N ASP A 4 -9.33 -1.48 20.20
CA ASP A 4 -10.36 -0.77 19.44
C ASP A 4 -10.00 0.67 19.11
N SER A 5 -9.16 1.29 19.96
CA SER A 5 -8.69 2.66 19.76
C SER A 5 -7.53 2.76 18.76
N ALA A 6 -6.95 1.63 18.33
CA ALA A 6 -5.88 1.64 17.36
C ALA A 6 -6.45 1.71 15.93
N TYR A 7 -5.80 2.48 15.09
CA TYR A 7 -6.24 2.67 13.72
C TYR A 7 -5.10 2.42 12.74
N LEU A 8 -5.27 1.39 11.93
CA LEU A 8 -4.32 1.06 10.88
C LEU A 8 -4.81 1.64 9.57
N ARG A 9 -4.01 2.49 8.96
CA ARG A 9 -4.31 3.14 7.68
C ARG A 9 -3.34 2.69 6.60
N ILE A 10 -3.69 3.00 5.37
CA ILE A 10 -2.78 2.90 4.24
C ILE A 10 -2.12 4.27 4.06
N ASP A 11 -0.80 4.27 4.01
CA ASP A 11 -0.02 5.47 3.71
C ASP A 11 -0.05 5.69 2.20
N LEU A 12 -0.86 6.65 1.76
CA LEU A 12 -1.07 6.91 0.34
C LEU A 12 0.21 7.30 -0.39
N GLU A 13 0.99 8.17 0.23
CA GLU A 13 2.20 8.69 -0.39
C GLU A 13 3.27 7.61 -0.54
N ARG A 14 3.50 6.85 0.52
CA ARG A 14 4.48 5.76 0.48
C ARG A 14 4.02 4.63 -0.43
N THR A 15 2.73 4.34 -0.46
CA THR A 15 2.15 3.36 -1.37
C THR A 15 2.36 3.79 -2.82
N GLY A 16 2.12 5.06 -3.13
CA GLY A 16 2.33 5.59 -4.47
C GLY A 16 3.78 5.47 -4.93
N ARG A 17 4.72 5.80 -4.06
CA ARG A 17 6.16 5.67 -4.35
C ARG A 17 6.57 4.21 -4.54
N HIS A 18 6.02 3.33 -3.72
CA HIS A 18 6.29 1.90 -3.82
C HIS A 18 5.76 1.32 -5.13
N LEU A 19 4.56 1.71 -5.53
CA LEU A 19 3.96 1.30 -6.80
C LEU A 19 4.81 1.77 -7.98
N GLU A 20 5.22 3.02 -7.98
CA GLU A 20 6.09 3.57 -9.02
C GLU A 20 7.40 2.79 -9.12
N LYS A 21 8.01 2.50 -7.99
CA LYS A 21 9.25 1.73 -7.93
C LYS A 21 9.08 0.33 -8.53
N LEU A 22 8.02 -0.37 -8.17
CA LEU A 22 7.75 -1.71 -8.70
C LEU A 22 7.49 -1.69 -10.20
N ILE A 23 6.73 -0.73 -10.68
CA ILE A 23 6.45 -0.58 -12.11
C ILE A 23 7.76 -0.40 -12.88
N ARG A 24 8.63 0.49 -12.40
CA ARG A 24 9.92 0.74 -13.05
C ARG A 24 10.85 -0.46 -12.97
N GLN A 25 10.90 -1.15 -11.83
CA GLN A 25 11.74 -2.34 -11.66
C GLN A 25 11.35 -3.46 -12.60
N ARG A 26 10.06 -3.57 -12.95
CA ARG A 26 9.57 -4.58 -13.89
C ARG A 26 9.70 -4.14 -15.35
N GLY A 27 10.23 -2.94 -15.60
CA GLY A 27 10.46 -2.44 -16.94
C GLY A 27 9.24 -1.86 -17.63
N TYR A 28 8.18 -1.54 -16.90
CA TYR A 28 6.98 -0.94 -17.47
C TYR A 28 7.05 0.57 -17.43
N SER A 29 6.52 1.20 -18.48
CA SER A 29 6.27 2.64 -18.52
C SER A 29 4.84 2.94 -18.11
N VAL A 30 4.53 4.22 -17.86
CA VAL A 30 3.15 4.64 -17.58
C VAL A 30 2.24 4.31 -18.78
N LYS A 31 2.73 4.45 -20.00
CA LYS A 31 1.96 4.09 -21.19
C LYS A 31 1.64 2.60 -21.25
N ASP A 32 2.58 1.76 -20.83
CA ASP A 32 2.35 0.32 -20.77
C ASP A 32 1.22 -0.01 -19.79
N ILE A 33 1.27 0.59 -18.61
CA ILE A 33 0.24 0.38 -17.59
C ILE A 33 -1.12 0.91 -18.08
N GLN A 34 -1.13 2.08 -18.69
CA GLN A 34 -2.35 2.63 -19.27
C GLN A 34 -3.00 1.68 -20.28
N ARG A 35 -2.18 1.10 -21.15
CA ARG A 35 -2.66 0.16 -22.17
C ARG A 35 -3.18 -1.13 -21.55
N ILE A 36 -2.43 -1.71 -20.61
CA ILE A 36 -2.79 -2.98 -19.98
C ILE A 36 -4.07 -2.85 -19.17
N LEU A 37 -4.26 -1.72 -18.48
CA LEU A 37 -5.44 -1.48 -17.66
C LEU A 37 -6.61 -0.91 -18.47
N HIS A 38 -6.44 -0.70 -19.77
CA HIS A 38 -7.46 -0.12 -20.66
C HIS A 38 -7.96 1.25 -20.18
N LEU A 39 -7.04 2.08 -19.72
CA LEU A 39 -7.37 3.44 -19.29
C LEU A 39 -7.37 4.39 -20.48
N SER A 40 -8.33 5.30 -20.52
CA SER A 40 -8.45 6.28 -21.60
C SER A 40 -7.36 7.35 -21.52
N CYS A 41 -6.80 7.58 -20.34
CA CYS A 41 -5.74 8.57 -20.13
C CYS A 41 -4.80 8.10 -19.01
N PRO A 42 -3.58 8.66 -18.93
CA PRO A 42 -2.61 8.26 -17.90
C PRO A 42 -2.80 8.94 -16.55
N GLN A 43 -3.67 9.93 -16.43
CA GLN A 43 -3.86 10.72 -15.23
C GLN A 43 -4.11 9.90 -13.96
N PRO A 44 -4.98 8.87 -13.98
CA PRO A 44 -5.17 8.06 -12.78
C PRO A 44 -3.87 7.44 -12.26
N ILE A 45 -3.00 6.97 -13.17
CA ILE A 45 -1.74 6.35 -12.79
C ILE A 45 -0.83 7.35 -12.08
N TYR A 46 -0.73 8.56 -12.59
CA TYR A 46 0.06 9.62 -11.96
C TYR A 46 -0.51 9.98 -10.59
N ARG A 47 -1.83 10.01 -10.45
CA ARG A 47 -2.47 10.29 -9.16
C ARG A 47 -2.18 9.20 -8.13
N TRP A 48 -2.13 7.94 -8.57
CA TRP A 48 -1.73 6.83 -7.68
C TRP A 48 -0.28 7.01 -7.23
N MET A 49 0.62 7.30 -8.17
CA MET A 49 2.05 7.47 -7.87
C MET A 49 2.33 8.65 -6.94
N ARG A 50 1.53 9.71 -7.04
CA ARG A 50 1.68 10.88 -6.17
C ARG A 50 1.03 10.74 -4.81
N GLY A 51 0.32 9.63 -4.58
CA GLY A 51 -0.36 9.42 -3.32
C GLY A 51 -1.61 10.24 -3.14
N GLN A 52 -2.23 10.67 -4.23
CA GLN A 52 -3.48 11.43 -4.18
C GLN A 52 -4.70 10.55 -4.01
N ILE A 53 -4.66 9.35 -4.60
CA ILE A 53 -5.77 8.41 -4.56
C ILE A 53 -5.20 7.00 -4.73
N LEU A 54 -5.89 6.00 -4.21
CA LEU A 54 -5.57 4.60 -4.43
C LEU A 54 -6.23 4.09 -5.70
N PRO A 55 -5.62 3.10 -6.38
CA PRO A 55 -6.32 2.39 -7.44
C PRO A 55 -7.58 1.72 -6.90
N SER A 56 -8.59 1.54 -7.75
CA SER A 56 -9.74 0.71 -7.40
C SER A 56 -9.27 -0.73 -7.12
N VAL A 57 -10.12 -1.50 -6.45
CA VAL A 57 -9.79 -2.90 -6.15
C VAL A 57 -9.49 -3.68 -7.43
N ASP A 58 -10.24 -3.46 -8.49
CA ASP A 58 -10.01 -4.12 -9.77
C ASP A 58 -8.64 -3.78 -10.35
N HIS A 59 -8.30 -2.50 -10.37
CA HIS A 59 -7.00 -2.06 -10.87
C HIS A 59 -5.86 -2.54 -9.99
N LEU A 60 -6.06 -2.54 -8.67
CA LEU A 60 -5.08 -3.04 -7.72
C LEU A 60 -4.81 -4.53 -7.96
N PHE A 61 -5.86 -5.31 -8.20
CA PHE A 61 -5.75 -6.73 -8.50
C PHE A 61 -4.96 -6.97 -9.80
N MET A 62 -5.28 -6.22 -10.85
CA MET A 62 -4.57 -6.31 -12.12
C MET A 62 -3.09 -5.92 -11.99
N LEU A 63 -2.81 -4.86 -11.25
CA LEU A 63 -1.43 -4.43 -10.99
C LEU A 63 -0.65 -5.49 -10.22
N ALA A 64 -1.26 -6.09 -9.21
CA ALA A 64 -0.62 -7.16 -8.44
C ALA A 64 -0.25 -8.34 -9.33
N ARG A 65 -1.15 -8.75 -10.20
CA ARG A 65 -0.90 -9.83 -11.16
C ARG A 65 0.22 -9.47 -12.13
N LEU A 66 0.17 -8.26 -12.67
CA LEU A 66 1.17 -7.78 -13.61
C LEU A 66 2.57 -7.71 -12.99
N LEU A 67 2.63 -7.22 -11.76
CA LEU A 67 3.89 -7.03 -11.04
C LEU A 67 4.35 -8.29 -10.29
N HIS A 68 3.59 -9.37 -10.35
CA HIS A 68 3.90 -10.65 -9.69
C HIS A 68 4.07 -10.51 -8.17
N VAL A 69 3.20 -9.74 -7.56
CA VAL A 69 3.16 -9.57 -6.09
C VAL A 69 1.73 -9.79 -5.62
N HIS A 70 1.55 -9.95 -4.31
CA HIS A 70 0.22 -9.97 -3.72
C HIS A 70 -0.32 -8.55 -3.61
N MET A 71 -1.65 -8.39 -3.63
CA MET A 71 -2.27 -7.08 -3.48
C MET A 71 -1.81 -6.36 -2.22
N GLU A 72 -1.64 -7.12 -1.14
CA GLU A 72 -1.19 -6.58 0.14
C GLU A 72 0.22 -5.98 0.06
N ASP A 73 1.07 -6.52 -0.82
CA ASP A 73 2.44 -6.04 -0.98
C ASP A 73 2.51 -4.69 -1.71
N LEU A 74 1.42 -4.29 -2.36
CA LEU A 74 1.35 -2.98 -3.00
C LEU A 74 1.02 -1.87 -2.02
N LEU A 75 0.44 -2.21 -0.88
CA LEU A 75 -0.07 -1.26 0.09
C LEU A 75 0.91 -1.11 1.26
N ILE A 76 1.29 0.12 1.55
CA ILE A 76 2.18 0.42 2.68
C ILE A 76 1.31 0.92 3.83
N PRO A 77 1.24 0.19 4.93
CA PRO A 77 0.42 0.61 6.05
C PRO A 77 1.10 1.66 6.91
N SER A 78 0.30 2.49 7.55
CA SER A 78 0.74 3.36 8.63
C SER A 78 -0.18 3.18 9.82
N TYR A 79 0.33 3.51 10.98
CA TYR A 79 -0.42 3.40 12.22
C TYR A 79 -0.55 4.76 12.88
N GLU A 80 -1.77 5.09 13.31
CA GLU A 80 -2.04 6.27 14.11
C GLU A 80 -2.72 5.86 15.41
N ALA A 81 -2.14 6.27 16.54
CA ALA A 81 -2.75 6.08 17.84
C ALA A 81 -3.60 7.30 18.20
N PRO A 82 -4.72 7.14 18.92
CA PRO A 82 -5.45 8.28 19.47
C PRO A 82 -4.55 9.13 20.37
N GLU A 83 -4.75 10.45 20.36
CA GLU A 83 -3.94 11.37 21.14
C GLU A 83 -4.06 11.14 22.63
N ASP A 84 -5.21 10.67 23.08
CA ASP A 84 -5.49 10.40 24.49
C ASP A 84 -4.97 9.04 24.97
N MET A 85 -4.38 8.25 24.08
CA MET A 85 -3.82 6.96 24.43
C MET A 85 -2.52 7.12 25.22
N ALA A 86 -2.38 6.37 26.31
CA ALA A 86 -1.15 6.37 27.10
C ALA A 86 0.04 5.87 26.28
N GLU A 87 1.23 6.42 26.54
CA GLU A 87 2.44 6.05 25.80
C GLU A 87 2.74 4.55 25.89
N GLU A 88 2.51 3.94 27.04
CA GLU A 88 2.68 2.51 27.22
C GLU A 88 1.78 1.71 26.27
N GLN A 89 0.53 2.10 26.14
CA GLN A 89 -0.41 1.47 25.21
C GLN A 89 -0.01 1.71 23.76
N ARG A 90 0.46 2.91 23.43
CA ARG A 90 0.97 3.20 22.09
C ARG A 90 2.14 2.29 21.72
N SER A 91 3.05 2.11 22.65
CA SER A 91 4.21 1.23 22.46
C SER A 91 3.80 -0.21 22.22
N ARG A 92 2.82 -0.71 22.97
CA ARG A 92 2.29 -2.07 22.78
C ARG A 92 1.65 -2.24 21.43
N VAL A 93 0.83 -1.28 21.02
CA VAL A 93 0.15 -1.35 19.72
C VAL A 93 1.16 -1.29 18.58
N ARG A 94 2.17 -0.42 18.66
CA ARG A 94 3.23 -0.36 17.66
C ARG A 94 3.94 -1.71 17.51
N ARG A 95 4.23 -2.37 18.64
CA ARG A 95 4.88 -3.69 18.61
C ARG A 95 3.99 -4.75 17.98
N LEU A 96 2.69 -4.73 18.29
CA LEU A 96 1.73 -5.67 17.68
C LEU A 96 1.63 -5.46 16.18
N ILE A 97 1.54 -4.21 15.73
CA ILE A 97 1.46 -3.89 14.31
C ILE A 97 2.76 -4.31 13.61
N ALA A 98 3.90 -4.00 14.20
CA ALA A 98 5.19 -4.40 13.64
C ALA A 98 5.29 -5.93 13.51
N TYR A 99 4.81 -6.67 14.50
CA TYR A 99 4.78 -8.12 14.44
C TYR A 99 3.85 -8.63 13.34
N CYS A 100 2.67 -8.05 13.20
CA CYS A 100 1.73 -8.42 12.15
C CYS A 100 2.31 -8.16 10.76
N LEU A 101 2.96 -7.01 10.57
CA LEU A 101 3.59 -6.67 9.31
C LEU A 101 4.74 -7.62 8.97
N GLU A 102 5.54 -7.98 9.96
CA GLU A 102 6.63 -8.94 9.78
C GLU A 102 6.09 -10.31 9.38
N TYR A 103 5.01 -10.76 10.03
CA TYR A 103 4.37 -12.02 9.71
C TYR A 103 3.84 -12.04 8.27
N LEU A 104 3.17 -10.98 7.84
CA LEU A 104 2.69 -10.86 6.47
C LEU A 104 3.83 -10.85 5.46
N ARG A 105 4.91 -10.18 5.79
CA ARG A 105 6.11 -10.11 4.96
C ARG A 105 6.72 -11.51 4.75
N ILE A 106 6.81 -12.31 5.81
CA ILE A 106 7.32 -13.66 5.73
C ILE A 106 6.43 -14.53 4.85
N ARG A 107 5.11 -14.40 4.99
CA ARG A 107 4.16 -15.16 4.17
C ARG A 107 4.21 -14.79 2.70
N ALA A 108 4.50 -13.54 2.40
CA ALA A 108 4.58 -13.05 1.02
C ALA A 108 5.85 -13.48 0.30
N ALA A 109 6.88 -13.86 1.04
CA ALA A 109 8.17 -14.26 0.48
C ALA A 109 8.12 -15.61 -0.23
#